data_69f09b103e9dcd4688578a7ad8ac71b8
#
_entry.id   69f09b103e9dcd4688578a7ad8ac71b8
#
_cell.length_a   1.000
_cell.length_b   1.000
_cell.length_c   1.000
_cell.angle_alpha   90.00
_cell.angle_beta   90.00
_cell.angle_gamma   90.00
#
_symmetry.space_group_name_H-M   'P 1'
#
loop_
_entity.id
_entity.type
_entity.pdbx_description
1 polymer ?
#
loop_
_entity_poly.entity_id
_entity_poly.type
_entity_poly.pdbx_seq_one_letter_code
_entity_poly.pdbx_strand_id
1 'polypeptide(L)'
;MQTWPQEPKSVVDYYQQVGRAGRGVDFAYGILLNGDEDDEIAEYFIKSAFPKERDVSEILAAIGASDAGLSIPELMSRMNVRRGKIEQALKFVMSEVPSPVVKVKSKFVATPLLSQYRLPRENIQRLTDIRHEEMARMDEYVRSRDCLMNFLCRELDSPAEEPLCKRCCNCCPDGALPTACDPDLAQKAAEFLNKSDLPITPKKQWADVATAAAAFGIEPKKNIPTELLMSEGRALSVYGAGGLGRLVPEGKYRASPPHFSEQLVDASVELLGRWLPDQRLEWVTCIPSRRTPTLVPDFARRLADRLSLPFVEVLRKTKDTPPQKEMENSAFQQNNLIGAFEIVGEVPSGTCLLVDDMVDSKWTFTIAAAILLRAGASAVVPFALANSSGGGD
;
A
#
# COMPACT_ATOMS: atom_id res chain seq x y z
N MET A 1 15.50 8.68 -23.74
CA MET A 1 15.90 8.23 -22.39
C MET A 1 14.99 7.07 -22.03
N GLN A 2 15.54 5.90 -21.69
CA GLN A 2 14.78 4.74 -21.24
C GLN A 2 15.00 4.64 -19.73
N THR A 3 13.93 4.71 -18.95
CA THR A 3 13.97 4.63 -17.48
C THR A 3 13.24 3.37 -17.04
N TRP A 4 13.78 2.68 -16.04
CA TRP A 4 13.12 1.57 -15.35
C TRP A 4 12.74 2.06 -13.95
N PRO A 5 11.49 1.97 -13.57
CA PRO A 5 11.00 2.50 -12.29
C PRO A 5 11.33 1.63 -11.08
N GLN A 6 12.01 0.52 -11.26
CA GLN A 6 12.39 -0.43 -10.20
C GLN A 6 13.88 -0.71 -10.26
N GLU A 7 14.47 -0.86 -9.10
CA GLU A 7 15.84 -1.34 -8.96
C GLU A 7 15.99 -2.73 -9.62
N PRO A 8 17.12 -2.98 -10.34
CA PRO A 8 17.43 -4.28 -10.87
C PRO A 8 17.51 -5.34 -9.76
N LYS A 9 16.96 -6.52 -10.01
CA LYS A 9 16.91 -7.60 -9.03
C LYS A 9 18.26 -8.28 -8.78
N SER A 10 19.19 -8.08 -9.71
CA SER A 10 20.55 -8.64 -9.67
C SER A 10 21.47 -7.84 -10.57
N VAL A 11 22.77 -8.02 -10.42
CA VAL A 11 23.80 -7.44 -11.26
C VAL A 11 23.61 -7.88 -12.72
N VAL A 12 23.19 -9.11 -12.97
CA VAL A 12 22.89 -9.63 -14.31
C VAL A 12 21.67 -8.93 -14.93
N ASP A 13 20.61 -8.71 -14.13
CA ASP A 13 19.42 -7.99 -14.57
C ASP A 13 19.77 -6.52 -14.91
N TYR A 14 20.57 -5.87 -14.07
CA TYR A 14 21.12 -4.53 -14.36
C TYR A 14 21.86 -4.49 -15.70
N TYR A 15 22.79 -5.43 -15.92
CA TYR A 15 23.52 -5.51 -17.18
C TYR A 15 22.58 -5.67 -18.38
N GLN A 16 21.55 -6.52 -18.27
CA GLN A 16 20.57 -6.71 -19.34
C GLN A 16 19.74 -5.46 -19.61
N GLN A 17 19.43 -4.68 -18.57
CA GLN A 17 18.70 -3.41 -18.70
C GLN A 17 19.55 -2.35 -19.36
N VAL A 18 20.77 -2.08 -18.86
CA VAL A 18 21.65 -1.06 -19.45
C VAL A 18 22.17 -1.46 -20.83
N GLY A 19 22.34 -2.75 -21.09
CA GLY A 19 22.75 -3.27 -22.40
C GLY A 19 21.72 -3.04 -23.53
N ARG A 20 20.53 -2.57 -23.20
CA ARG A 20 19.55 -2.11 -24.20
C ARG A 20 19.75 -0.67 -24.61
N ALA A 21 20.47 0.13 -23.81
CA ALA A 21 20.88 1.48 -24.18
C ALA A 21 22.01 1.45 -25.21
N GLY A 22 22.13 2.50 -25.99
CA GLY A 22 23.22 2.64 -26.94
C GLY A 22 23.08 1.86 -28.24
N ARG A 23 22.00 1.11 -28.48
CA ARG A 23 21.77 0.45 -29.75
C ARG A 23 21.53 1.48 -30.86
N GLY A 24 22.50 1.61 -31.79
CA GLY A 24 22.41 2.56 -32.89
C GLY A 24 22.86 3.98 -32.56
N VAL A 25 23.56 4.19 -31.44
CA VAL A 25 24.25 5.45 -31.08
C VAL A 25 25.67 5.17 -30.64
N ASP A 26 26.57 6.14 -30.87
CA ASP A 26 28.01 5.96 -30.56
C ASP A 26 28.29 5.96 -29.05
N PHE A 27 27.41 6.56 -28.24
CA PHE A 27 27.59 6.69 -26.81
C PHE A 27 26.26 6.68 -26.05
N ALA A 28 26.24 6.01 -24.91
CA ALA A 28 25.11 5.99 -23.97
C ALA A 28 25.59 5.92 -22.51
N TYR A 29 24.84 6.57 -21.61
CA TYR A 29 25.07 6.45 -20.19
C TYR A 29 24.17 5.37 -19.58
N GLY A 30 24.74 4.51 -18.73
CA GLY A 30 24.02 3.66 -17.78
C GLY A 30 24.08 4.34 -16.42
N ILE A 31 22.94 4.79 -15.90
CA ILE A 31 22.85 5.45 -14.59
C ILE A 31 22.02 4.56 -13.67
N LEU A 32 22.61 4.18 -12.54
CA LEU A 32 21.91 3.52 -11.44
C LEU A 32 21.65 4.55 -10.35
N LEU A 33 20.39 4.70 -9.98
CA LEU A 33 19.97 5.44 -8.80
C LEU A 33 19.65 4.42 -7.71
N ASN A 34 20.21 4.60 -6.54
CA ASN A 34 19.97 3.75 -5.37
C ASN A 34 19.63 4.66 -4.19
N GLY A 35 18.58 4.33 -3.47
CA GLY A 35 18.11 5.04 -2.29
C GLY A 35 18.04 4.13 -1.07
N ASP A 36 17.95 4.70 0.13
CA ASP A 36 17.88 3.94 1.39
C ASP A 36 16.60 3.07 1.49
N GLU A 37 15.57 3.39 0.70
CA GLU A 37 14.30 2.63 0.70
C GLU A 37 14.34 1.41 -0.25
N ASP A 38 15.32 1.33 -1.14
CA ASP A 38 15.39 0.25 -2.15
C ASP A 38 15.59 -1.12 -1.50
N ASP A 39 16.38 -1.20 -0.42
CA ASP A 39 16.60 -2.42 0.37
C ASP A 39 15.27 -2.96 0.95
N GLU A 40 14.42 -2.08 1.50
CA GLU A 40 13.12 -2.46 2.06
C GLU A 40 12.17 -2.96 0.98
N ILE A 41 12.20 -2.31 -0.20
CA ILE A 41 11.40 -2.70 -1.37
C ILE A 41 11.85 -4.06 -1.91
N ALA A 42 13.15 -4.27 -2.07
CA ALA A 42 13.73 -5.54 -2.53
C ALA A 42 13.37 -6.68 -1.56
N GLU A 43 13.56 -6.48 -0.26
CA GLU A 43 13.20 -7.44 0.78
C GLU A 43 11.69 -7.77 0.78
N TYR A 44 10.82 -6.77 0.56
CA TYR A 44 9.40 -7.00 0.40
C TYR A 44 9.09 -7.92 -0.78
N PHE A 45 9.74 -7.71 -1.94
CA PHE A 45 9.55 -8.57 -3.11
C PHE A 45 10.09 -9.97 -2.90
N ILE A 46 11.23 -10.14 -2.22
CA ILE A 46 11.78 -11.45 -1.88
C ILE A 46 10.80 -12.22 -0.98
N LYS A 47 10.31 -11.60 0.10
CA LYS A 47 9.35 -12.21 1.04
C LYS A 47 8.00 -12.52 0.41
N SER A 48 7.57 -11.73 -0.56
CA SER A 48 6.27 -11.89 -1.24
C SER A 48 6.32 -12.79 -2.48
N ALA A 49 7.51 -13.25 -2.89
CA ALA A 49 7.69 -14.02 -4.10
C ALA A 49 6.98 -15.38 -4.08
N PHE A 50 6.90 -15.99 -2.90
CA PHE A 50 6.22 -17.25 -2.68
C PHE A 50 4.97 -17.08 -1.83
N PRO A 51 3.93 -17.91 -2.04
CA PRO A 51 2.76 -17.86 -1.20
C PRO A 51 3.09 -18.30 0.23
N LYS A 52 2.43 -17.70 1.22
CA LYS A 52 2.58 -18.11 2.62
C LYS A 52 2.01 -19.51 2.81
N GLU A 53 2.71 -20.35 3.55
CA GLU A 53 2.27 -21.73 3.83
C GLU A 53 0.88 -21.79 4.44
N ARG A 54 0.55 -20.87 5.36
CA ARG A 54 -0.79 -20.78 5.94
C ARG A 54 -1.85 -20.58 4.88
N ASP A 55 -1.64 -19.64 3.95
CA ASP A 55 -2.61 -19.32 2.91
C ASP A 55 -2.80 -20.51 1.95
N VAL A 56 -1.70 -21.18 1.57
CA VAL A 56 -1.75 -22.42 0.77
C VAL A 56 -2.55 -23.51 1.49
N SER A 57 -2.27 -23.75 2.78
CA SER A 57 -2.93 -24.79 3.56
C SER A 57 -4.44 -24.53 3.71
N GLU A 58 -4.83 -23.28 3.99
CA GLU A 58 -6.25 -22.89 4.10
C GLU A 58 -6.98 -23.04 2.76
N ILE A 59 -6.35 -22.62 1.64
CA ILE A 59 -6.92 -22.75 0.29
C ILE A 59 -7.10 -24.23 -0.09
N LEU A 60 -6.07 -25.05 0.13
CA LEU A 60 -6.12 -26.48 -0.19
C LEU A 60 -7.15 -27.23 0.68
N ALA A 61 -7.24 -26.89 1.97
CA ALA A 61 -8.26 -27.45 2.85
C ALA A 61 -9.69 -27.11 2.38
N ALA A 62 -9.93 -25.84 2.00
CA ALA A 62 -11.22 -25.41 1.49
C ALA A 62 -11.59 -26.13 0.17
N ILE A 63 -10.64 -26.28 -0.76
CA ILE A 63 -10.87 -27.00 -2.03
C ILE A 63 -11.12 -28.48 -1.77
N GLY A 64 -10.34 -29.12 -0.88
CA GLY A 64 -10.49 -30.52 -0.53
C GLY A 64 -11.81 -30.87 0.16
N ALA A 65 -12.43 -29.89 0.84
CA ALA A 65 -13.74 -30.04 1.45
C ALA A 65 -14.92 -29.85 0.47
N SER A 66 -14.67 -29.63 -0.82
CA SER A 66 -15.68 -29.36 -1.84
C SER A 66 -15.57 -30.31 -3.02
N ASP A 67 -16.50 -31.26 -3.15
CA ASP A 67 -16.55 -32.20 -4.29
C ASP A 67 -16.73 -31.49 -5.63
N ALA A 68 -17.45 -30.37 -5.64
CA ALA A 68 -17.71 -29.57 -6.86
C ALA A 68 -16.57 -28.59 -7.20
N GLY A 69 -15.54 -28.50 -6.35
CA GLY A 69 -14.50 -27.50 -6.45
C GLY A 69 -14.98 -26.08 -6.12
N LEU A 70 -14.06 -25.13 -5.99
CA LEU A 70 -14.32 -23.73 -5.61
C LEU A 70 -13.74 -22.77 -6.65
N SER A 71 -14.49 -21.71 -6.94
CA SER A 71 -14.01 -20.56 -7.70
C SER A 71 -13.29 -19.56 -6.78
N ILE A 72 -12.52 -18.63 -7.36
CA ILE A 72 -11.85 -17.57 -6.57
C ILE A 72 -12.84 -16.76 -5.74
N PRO A 73 -14.02 -16.30 -6.25
CA PRO A 73 -15.00 -15.61 -5.41
C PRO A 73 -15.51 -16.46 -4.23
N GLU A 74 -15.74 -17.76 -4.43
CA GLU A 74 -16.15 -18.68 -3.37
C GLU A 74 -15.05 -18.87 -2.30
N LEU A 75 -13.77 -18.93 -2.72
CA LEU A 75 -12.63 -18.92 -1.79
C LEU A 75 -12.55 -17.62 -0.99
N MET A 76 -12.67 -16.46 -1.67
CA MET A 76 -12.65 -15.15 -1.02
C MET A 76 -13.78 -14.97 0.02
N SER A 77 -14.94 -15.58 -0.20
CA SER A 77 -16.04 -15.51 0.78
C SER A 77 -15.80 -16.35 2.04
N ARG A 78 -14.94 -17.36 1.97
CA ARG A 78 -14.66 -18.31 3.05
C ARG A 78 -13.43 -17.98 3.87
N MET A 79 -12.49 -17.20 3.33
CA MET A 79 -11.20 -16.93 3.96
C MET A 79 -10.76 -15.47 3.83
N ASN A 80 -10.05 -15.00 4.84
CA ASN A 80 -9.50 -13.64 4.86
C ASN A 80 -8.15 -13.58 4.11
N VAL A 81 -8.19 -13.81 2.80
CA VAL A 81 -7.03 -13.76 1.91
C VAL A 81 -7.35 -12.91 0.69
N ARG A 82 -6.43 -12.03 0.27
CA ARG A 82 -6.60 -11.20 -0.93
C ARG A 82 -6.65 -12.06 -2.18
N ARG A 83 -7.43 -11.63 -3.17
CA ARG A 83 -7.56 -12.30 -4.47
C ARG A 83 -6.20 -12.63 -5.08
N GLY A 84 -5.29 -11.66 -5.16
CA GLY A 84 -3.96 -11.87 -5.74
C GLY A 84 -3.15 -12.95 -5.03
N LYS A 85 -3.26 -13.07 -3.70
CA LYS A 85 -2.59 -14.15 -2.95
C LYS A 85 -3.23 -15.52 -3.20
N ILE A 86 -4.56 -15.58 -3.35
CA ILE A 86 -5.25 -16.81 -3.74
C ILE A 86 -4.79 -17.23 -5.14
N GLU A 87 -4.75 -16.31 -6.10
CA GLU A 87 -4.27 -16.56 -7.46
C GLU A 87 -2.80 -17.01 -7.47
N GLN A 88 -1.95 -16.37 -6.68
CA GLN A 88 -0.53 -16.73 -6.52
C GLN A 88 -0.38 -18.15 -5.95
N ALA A 89 -1.08 -18.46 -4.86
CA ALA A 89 -1.04 -19.77 -4.23
C ALA A 89 -1.53 -20.87 -5.17
N LEU A 90 -2.66 -20.65 -5.86
CA LEU A 90 -3.20 -21.60 -6.84
C LEU A 90 -2.26 -21.79 -8.02
N LYS A 91 -1.67 -20.72 -8.55
CA LYS A 91 -0.68 -20.80 -9.64
C LYS A 91 0.55 -21.60 -9.20
N PHE A 92 1.04 -21.34 -8.00
CA PHE A 92 2.19 -22.05 -7.43
C PHE A 92 1.89 -23.54 -7.29
N VAL A 93 0.79 -23.92 -6.65
CA VAL A 93 0.41 -25.31 -6.40
C VAL A 93 0.12 -26.06 -7.72
N MET A 94 -0.46 -25.37 -8.71
CA MET A 94 -0.74 -25.96 -10.03
C MET A 94 0.52 -26.11 -10.91
N SER A 95 1.63 -25.45 -10.59
CA SER A 95 2.92 -25.64 -11.28
C SER A 95 3.68 -26.86 -10.78
N GLU A 96 3.27 -27.44 -9.64
CA GLU A 96 3.85 -28.68 -9.12
C GLU A 96 3.49 -29.90 -9.98
N VAL A 97 4.43 -30.84 -10.08
CA VAL A 97 4.23 -32.09 -10.84
C VAL A 97 4.51 -33.27 -9.93
N PRO A 98 3.49 -34.07 -9.61
CA PRO A 98 2.08 -33.96 -9.99
C PRO A 98 1.32 -32.88 -9.18
N SER A 99 0.38 -32.21 -9.80
CA SER A 99 -0.38 -31.13 -9.14
C SER A 99 -1.49 -31.68 -8.23
N PRO A 100 -1.62 -31.16 -6.98
CA PRO A 100 -2.70 -31.54 -6.07
C PRO A 100 -4.05 -30.88 -6.40
N VAL A 101 -4.09 -29.89 -7.29
CA VAL A 101 -5.29 -29.14 -7.70
C VAL A 101 -5.29 -28.93 -9.20
N VAL A 102 -6.44 -29.09 -9.83
CA VAL A 102 -6.64 -28.80 -11.26
C VAL A 102 -7.74 -27.77 -11.45
N LYS A 103 -7.60 -26.95 -12.50
CA LYS A 103 -8.63 -25.98 -12.88
C LYS A 103 -9.59 -26.61 -13.88
N VAL A 104 -10.87 -26.69 -13.51
CA VAL A 104 -11.95 -27.16 -14.37
C VAL A 104 -12.92 -25.99 -14.60
N LYS A 105 -12.92 -25.44 -15.80
CA LYS A 105 -13.64 -24.19 -16.15
C LYS A 105 -13.21 -23.04 -15.23
N SER A 106 -14.12 -22.53 -14.38
CA SER A 106 -13.85 -21.45 -13.43
C SER A 106 -13.55 -21.92 -12.00
N LYS A 107 -13.57 -23.23 -11.75
CA LYS A 107 -13.38 -23.83 -10.42
C LYS A 107 -12.06 -24.57 -10.31
N PHE A 108 -11.55 -24.63 -9.09
CA PHE A 108 -10.38 -25.40 -8.70
C PHE A 108 -10.85 -26.64 -7.95
N VAL A 109 -10.41 -27.80 -8.41
CA VAL A 109 -10.86 -29.11 -7.93
C VAL A 109 -9.66 -29.88 -7.39
N ALA A 110 -9.85 -30.54 -6.25
CA ALA A 110 -8.84 -31.40 -5.66
C ALA A 110 -8.57 -32.63 -6.54
N THR A 111 -7.30 -33.00 -6.67
CA THR A 111 -6.90 -34.30 -7.21
C THR A 111 -6.74 -35.31 -6.07
N PRO A 112 -6.71 -36.62 -6.34
CA PRO A 112 -6.42 -37.64 -5.30
C PRO A 112 -5.09 -37.43 -4.58
N LEU A 113 -4.19 -36.63 -5.16
CA LEU A 113 -2.86 -36.34 -4.61
C LEU A 113 -2.86 -35.25 -3.53
N LEU A 114 -3.97 -34.52 -3.37
CA LEU A 114 -4.08 -33.45 -2.39
C LEU A 114 -3.75 -33.91 -0.96
N SER A 115 -4.17 -35.10 -0.56
CA SER A 115 -3.91 -35.65 0.77
C SER A 115 -2.43 -35.90 1.06
N GLN A 116 -1.64 -36.14 0.00
CA GLN A 116 -0.21 -36.43 0.09
C GLN A 116 0.66 -35.18 -0.17
N TYR A 117 0.07 -34.09 -0.63
CA TYR A 117 0.81 -32.89 -0.97
C TYR A 117 1.48 -32.28 0.26
N ARG A 118 2.73 -31.89 0.08
CA ARG A 118 3.52 -31.12 1.04
C ARG A 118 4.18 -29.96 0.33
N LEU A 119 4.11 -28.80 0.95
CA LEU A 119 4.78 -27.60 0.40
C LEU A 119 6.28 -27.85 0.28
N PRO A 120 6.93 -27.57 -0.87
CA PRO A 120 8.35 -27.80 -1.11
C PRO A 120 9.20 -26.72 -0.41
N ARG A 121 9.23 -26.75 0.94
CA ARG A 121 9.87 -25.73 1.79
C ARG A 121 11.35 -25.55 1.48
N GLU A 122 12.08 -26.65 1.28
CA GLU A 122 13.52 -26.62 0.98
C GLU A 122 13.81 -25.89 -0.33
N ASN A 123 13.00 -26.14 -1.36
CA ASN A 123 13.15 -25.46 -2.65
C ASN A 123 12.79 -23.98 -2.55
N ILE A 124 11.72 -23.63 -1.80
CA ILE A 124 11.33 -22.24 -1.55
C ILE A 124 12.47 -21.53 -0.82
N GLN A 125 13.03 -22.13 0.24
CA GLN A 125 14.11 -21.54 0.99
C GLN A 125 15.35 -21.34 0.11
N ARG A 126 15.78 -22.36 -0.61
CA ARG A 126 16.91 -22.25 -1.55
C ARG A 126 16.75 -21.11 -2.57
N LEU A 127 15.56 -20.97 -3.15
CA LEU A 127 15.29 -19.90 -4.11
C LEU A 127 15.23 -18.52 -3.43
N THR A 128 14.80 -18.46 -2.19
CA THR A 128 14.81 -17.23 -1.38
C THR A 128 16.24 -16.82 -1.04
N ASP A 129 17.10 -17.79 -0.65
CA ASP A 129 18.50 -17.54 -0.35
C ASP A 129 19.26 -17.02 -1.57
N ILE A 130 19.04 -17.62 -2.75
CA ILE A 130 19.61 -17.13 -4.02
C ILE A 130 19.24 -15.66 -4.27
N ARG A 131 18.00 -15.25 -4.02
CA ARG A 131 17.58 -13.85 -4.20
C ARG A 131 18.23 -12.89 -3.21
N HIS A 132 18.45 -13.34 -1.96
CA HIS A 132 19.21 -12.54 -0.99
C HIS A 132 20.68 -12.41 -1.40
N GLU A 133 21.27 -13.47 -1.95
CA GLU A 133 22.62 -13.42 -2.50
C GLU A 133 22.71 -12.46 -3.69
N GLU A 134 21.73 -12.50 -4.62
CA GLU A 134 21.66 -11.57 -5.75
C GLU A 134 21.53 -10.10 -5.30
N MET A 135 20.70 -9.83 -4.27
CA MET A 135 20.56 -8.52 -3.66
C MET A 135 21.88 -8.06 -3.01
N ALA A 136 22.52 -8.92 -2.22
CA ALA A 136 23.79 -8.59 -1.60
C ALA A 136 24.89 -8.30 -2.64
N ARG A 137 24.90 -9.02 -3.77
CA ARG A 137 25.83 -8.75 -4.88
C ARG A 137 25.53 -7.42 -5.57
N MET A 138 24.25 -7.02 -5.66
CA MET A 138 23.88 -5.70 -6.21
C MET A 138 24.36 -4.58 -5.29
N ASP A 139 24.19 -4.71 -3.98
CA ASP A 139 24.72 -3.80 -2.97
C ASP A 139 26.22 -3.65 -3.05
N GLU A 140 26.92 -4.77 -3.22
CA GLU A 140 28.39 -4.77 -3.40
C GLU A 140 28.80 -4.05 -4.67
N TYR A 141 28.04 -4.21 -5.77
CA TYR A 141 28.24 -3.48 -7.00
C TYR A 141 28.09 -1.95 -6.81
N VAL A 142 27.02 -1.53 -6.15
CA VAL A 142 26.73 -0.11 -5.86
C VAL A 142 27.85 0.53 -5.01
N ARG A 143 28.35 -0.19 -4.01
CA ARG A 143 29.38 0.30 -3.08
C ARG A 143 30.81 0.10 -3.58
N SER A 144 31.00 -0.62 -4.68
CA SER A 144 32.32 -0.93 -5.23
C SER A 144 33.08 0.32 -5.63
N ARG A 145 34.37 0.34 -5.31
CA ARG A 145 35.33 1.35 -5.78
C ARG A 145 36.23 0.81 -6.91
N ASP A 146 36.08 -0.47 -7.22
CA ASP A 146 36.78 -1.11 -8.32
C ASP A 146 36.15 -0.76 -9.68
N CYS A 147 36.77 -1.21 -10.76
CA CYS A 147 36.19 -1.07 -12.08
C CYS A 147 34.83 -1.75 -12.18
N LEU A 148 33.75 -0.98 -12.35
CA LEU A 148 32.39 -1.51 -12.42
C LEU A 148 32.18 -2.45 -13.62
N MET A 149 32.85 -2.23 -14.75
CA MET A 149 32.78 -3.14 -15.89
C MET A 149 33.41 -4.49 -15.54
N ASN A 150 34.57 -4.50 -14.85
CA ASN A 150 35.20 -5.75 -14.43
C ASN A 150 34.37 -6.49 -13.39
N PHE A 151 33.63 -5.76 -12.55
CA PHE A 151 32.63 -6.38 -11.66
C PHE A 151 31.56 -7.11 -12.47
N LEU A 152 30.94 -6.43 -13.46
CA LEU A 152 29.96 -7.04 -14.36
C LEU A 152 30.53 -8.25 -15.12
N CYS A 153 31.76 -8.17 -15.64
CA CYS A 153 32.40 -9.30 -16.32
C CYS A 153 32.53 -10.52 -15.42
N ARG A 154 32.91 -10.33 -14.16
CA ARG A 154 33.01 -11.44 -13.18
C ARG A 154 31.66 -12.09 -12.91
N GLU A 155 30.59 -11.29 -12.77
CA GLU A 155 29.24 -11.80 -12.55
C GLU A 155 28.65 -12.53 -13.77
N LEU A 156 29.23 -12.30 -14.93
CA LEU A 156 28.79 -12.91 -16.20
C LEU A 156 29.76 -14.04 -16.66
N ASP A 157 30.65 -14.50 -15.79
CA ASP A 157 31.69 -15.48 -16.12
C ASP A 157 32.51 -15.10 -17.37
N SER A 158 32.62 -13.79 -17.63
CA SER A 158 33.38 -13.28 -18.76
C SER A 158 34.79 -12.90 -18.33
N PRO A 159 35.82 -13.21 -19.11
CA PRO A 159 37.18 -12.81 -18.77
C PRO A 159 37.28 -11.27 -18.74
N ALA A 160 37.94 -10.73 -17.70
CA ALA A 160 38.30 -9.33 -17.65
C ALA A 160 39.41 -9.08 -18.70
N GLU A 161 39.13 -8.29 -19.71
CA GLU A 161 40.08 -8.07 -20.81
C GLU A 161 41.21 -7.12 -20.44
N GLU A 162 40.97 -6.17 -19.51
CA GLU A 162 41.96 -5.21 -19.04
C GLU A 162 41.74 -4.86 -17.56
N PRO A 163 42.76 -4.38 -16.82
CA PRO A 163 42.60 -4.03 -15.41
C PRO A 163 41.62 -2.88 -15.19
N LEU A 164 41.40 -1.99 -16.18
CA LEU A 164 40.49 -0.84 -16.10
C LEU A 164 39.76 -0.64 -17.44
N CYS A 165 38.40 -0.50 -17.35
CA CYS A 165 37.55 -0.29 -18.53
C CYS A 165 37.67 1.12 -19.15
N LYS A 166 38.21 2.11 -18.41
CA LYS A 166 38.34 3.52 -18.79
C LYS A 166 37.02 4.19 -19.23
N ARG A 167 35.89 3.68 -18.75
CA ARG A 167 34.53 4.17 -19.11
C ARG A 167 33.60 4.36 -17.91
N CYS A 168 33.74 3.56 -16.87
CA CYS A 168 32.89 3.69 -15.67
C CYS A 168 33.36 4.87 -14.80
N CYS A 169 32.47 5.35 -13.93
CA CYS A 169 32.74 6.47 -13.03
C CYS A 169 33.92 6.21 -12.09
N ASN A 170 34.21 4.97 -11.72
CA ASN A 170 35.35 4.61 -10.86
C ASN A 170 36.68 4.67 -11.64
N CYS A 171 36.69 4.44 -12.97
CA CYS A 171 37.89 4.50 -13.81
C CYS A 171 38.11 5.88 -14.39
N CYS A 172 37.08 6.67 -14.66
CA CYS A 172 37.08 7.97 -15.29
C CYS A 172 36.22 8.96 -14.52
N PRO A 173 36.61 9.39 -13.31
CA PRO A 173 35.81 10.29 -12.49
C PRO A 173 35.57 11.65 -13.20
N ASP A 174 36.50 12.15 -14.01
CA ASP A 174 36.35 13.42 -14.73
C ASP A 174 35.31 13.36 -15.87
N GLY A 175 34.99 12.17 -16.35
CA GLY A 175 33.92 11.93 -17.34
C GLY A 175 32.58 11.48 -16.72
N ALA A 176 32.52 11.35 -15.42
CA ALA A 176 31.30 10.95 -14.72
C ALA A 176 30.29 12.09 -14.67
N LEU A 177 29.02 11.72 -14.63
CA LEU A 177 27.94 12.67 -14.36
C LEU A 177 28.06 13.22 -12.94
N PRO A 178 27.68 14.50 -12.69
CA PRO A 178 27.67 15.07 -11.35
C PRO A 178 26.76 14.24 -10.42
N THR A 179 27.27 13.90 -9.26
CA THR A 179 26.49 13.20 -8.21
C THR A 179 25.87 14.18 -7.22
N ALA A 180 26.30 15.45 -7.20
CA ALA A 180 25.73 16.49 -6.38
C ALA A 180 24.43 17.03 -7.01
N CYS A 181 23.37 17.11 -6.22
CA CYS A 181 22.12 17.74 -6.62
C CYS A 181 22.23 19.26 -6.47
N ASP A 182 21.69 20.02 -7.42
CA ASP A 182 21.49 21.46 -7.27
C ASP A 182 20.57 21.74 -6.08
N PRO A 183 21.01 22.54 -5.07
CA PRO A 183 20.20 22.81 -3.88
C PRO A 183 18.83 23.43 -4.19
N ASP A 184 18.74 24.35 -5.17
CA ASP A 184 17.51 24.99 -5.56
C ASP A 184 16.53 23.99 -6.20
N LEU A 185 17.07 23.06 -7.01
CA LEU A 185 16.28 21.98 -7.60
C LEU A 185 15.80 20.97 -6.55
N ALA A 186 16.66 20.64 -5.59
CA ALA A 186 16.31 19.78 -4.46
C ALA A 186 15.19 20.38 -3.62
N GLN A 187 15.29 21.71 -3.33
CA GLN A 187 14.23 22.42 -2.61
C GLN A 187 12.90 22.41 -3.38
N LYS A 188 12.92 22.70 -4.69
CA LYS A 188 11.72 22.67 -5.54
C LYS A 188 11.11 21.28 -5.61
N ALA A 189 11.92 20.23 -5.66
CA ALA A 189 11.46 18.85 -5.62
C ALA A 189 10.78 18.51 -4.28
N ALA A 190 11.38 18.92 -3.16
CA ALA A 190 10.80 18.76 -1.83
C ALA A 190 9.46 19.51 -1.70
N GLU A 191 9.39 20.76 -2.17
CA GLU A 191 8.14 21.54 -2.21
C GLU A 191 7.06 20.86 -3.07
N PHE A 192 7.43 20.31 -4.22
CA PHE A 192 6.53 19.57 -5.10
C PHE A 192 5.98 18.30 -4.40
N LEU A 193 6.85 17.51 -3.78
CA LEU A 193 6.45 16.31 -3.03
C LEU A 193 5.55 16.63 -1.84
N ASN A 194 5.81 17.73 -1.14
CA ASN A 194 4.98 18.18 -0.02
C ASN A 194 3.60 18.69 -0.45
N LYS A 195 3.42 19.08 -1.72
CA LYS A 195 2.14 19.52 -2.29
C LYS A 195 1.36 18.41 -3.00
N SER A 196 1.87 17.19 -3.01
CA SER A 196 1.26 16.03 -3.68
C SER A 196 0.23 15.38 -2.76
N ASP A 197 -0.98 15.91 -2.76
CA ASP A 197 -2.13 15.29 -2.11
C ASP A 197 -2.72 14.15 -2.96
N LEU A 198 -3.36 13.20 -2.30
CA LEU A 198 -3.93 12.01 -2.93
C LEU A 198 -5.46 11.97 -2.77
N PRO A 199 -6.24 11.69 -3.85
CA PRO A 199 -7.68 11.60 -3.75
C PRO A 199 -8.13 10.37 -2.95
N ILE A 200 -9.08 10.58 -2.03
CA ILE A 200 -9.82 9.51 -1.37
C ILE A 200 -11.15 9.35 -2.11
N THR A 201 -11.15 8.51 -3.16
CA THR A 201 -12.34 8.27 -3.96
C THR A 201 -13.34 7.40 -3.21
N PRO A 202 -14.65 7.75 -3.22
CA PRO A 202 -15.69 6.95 -2.59
C PRO A 202 -15.76 5.54 -3.15
N LYS A 203 -15.97 4.54 -2.28
CA LYS A 203 -16.39 3.21 -2.73
C LYS A 203 -17.85 3.27 -3.20
N LYS A 204 -18.09 2.80 -4.43
CA LYS A 204 -19.42 2.84 -5.05
C LYS A 204 -20.22 1.54 -4.81
N GLN A 205 -19.59 0.49 -4.32
CA GLN A 205 -20.19 -0.83 -4.18
C GLN A 205 -19.86 -1.47 -2.82
N TRP A 206 -20.85 -2.14 -2.24
CA TRP A 206 -20.66 -3.01 -1.11
C TRP A 206 -19.83 -4.24 -1.51
N ALA A 207 -18.93 -4.67 -0.65
CA ALA A 207 -18.17 -5.91 -0.83
C ALA A 207 -18.98 -7.13 -0.38
N ASP A 208 -19.75 -7.00 0.70
CA ASP A 208 -20.74 -7.95 1.19
C ASP A 208 -22.10 -7.25 1.25
N VAL A 209 -22.92 -7.54 0.26
CA VAL A 209 -24.23 -6.89 0.07
C VAL A 209 -25.21 -7.27 1.19
N ALA A 210 -25.23 -8.56 1.57
CA ALA A 210 -26.20 -9.05 2.55
C ALA A 210 -25.95 -8.44 3.94
N THR A 211 -24.69 -8.41 4.36
CA THR A 211 -24.31 -7.83 5.66
C THR A 211 -24.54 -6.32 5.68
N ALA A 212 -24.23 -5.61 4.60
CA ALA A 212 -24.51 -4.18 4.51
C ALA A 212 -26.00 -3.86 4.51
N ALA A 213 -26.80 -4.60 3.75
CA ALA A 213 -28.25 -4.43 3.69
C ALA A 213 -28.90 -4.60 5.07
N ALA A 214 -28.51 -5.64 5.80
CA ALA A 214 -29.00 -5.89 7.16
C ALA A 214 -28.57 -4.76 8.13
N ALA A 215 -27.33 -4.31 8.06
CA ALA A 215 -26.80 -3.29 8.97
C ALA A 215 -27.42 -1.90 8.76
N PHE A 216 -27.64 -1.53 7.51
CA PHE A 216 -28.19 -0.20 7.16
C PHE A 216 -29.69 -0.24 6.90
N GLY A 217 -30.39 -1.39 6.98
CA GLY A 217 -31.82 -1.51 6.73
C GLY A 217 -32.20 -1.05 5.32
N ILE A 218 -31.39 -1.39 4.32
CA ILE A 218 -31.56 -1.03 2.91
C ILE A 218 -31.84 -2.27 2.06
N GLU A 219 -32.34 -2.05 0.82
CA GLU A 219 -32.46 -3.15 -0.10
C GLU A 219 -31.08 -3.77 -0.45
N PRO A 220 -31.00 -5.10 -0.63
CA PRO A 220 -29.73 -5.79 -0.92
C PRO A 220 -29.27 -5.54 -2.37
N LYS A 221 -28.81 -4.33 -2.64
CA LYS A 221 -28.23 -3.88 -3.93
C LYS A 221 -26.72 -3.77 -3.80
N LYS A 222 -26.01 -4.07 -4.89
CA LYS A 222 -24.54 -4.02 -4.93
C LYS A 222 -24.02 -2.59 -4.80
N ASN A 223 -24.69 -1.62 -5.42
CA ASN A 223 -24.29 -0.21 -5.34
C ASN A 223 -24.67 0.36 -3.98
N ILE A 224 -23.78 1.16 -3.42
CA ILE A 224 -24.06 1.98 -2.23
C ILE A 224 -25.07 3.06 -2.63
N PRO A 225 -26.19 3.23 -1.90
CA PRO A 225 -27.15 4.29 -2.14
C PRO A 225 -26.49 5.68 -2.09
N THR A 226 -26.93 6.59 -2.95
CA THR A 226 -26.32 7.93 -3.06
C THR A 226 -26.39 8.69 -1.73
N GLU A 227 -27.45 8.51 -0.97
CA GLU A 227 -27.67 9.09 0.36
C GLU A 227 -26.72 8.57 1.45
N LEU A 228 -25.98 7.48 1.17
CA LEU A 228 -24.96 6.89 2.07
C LEU A 228 -23.54 7.07 1.54
N LEU A 229 -23.37 7.71 0.37
CA LEU A 229 -22.06 7.92 -0.23
C LEU A 229 -21.35 9.13 0.39
N MET A 230 -20.13 8.93 0.86
CA MET A 230 -19.25 10.04 1.19
C MET A 230 -18.86 10.83 -0.07
N SER A 231 -18.52 12.09 0.09
CA SER A 231 -17.89 12.91 -0.96
C SER A 231 -16.47 12.41 -1.26
N GLU A 232 -15.89 12.87 -2.35
CA GLU A 232 -14.45 12.68 -2.57
C GLU A 232 -13.68 13.40 -1.46
N GLY A 233 -12.61 12.80 -1.00
CA GLY A 233 -11.73 13.31 0.04
C GLY A 233 -10.28 13.46 -0.41
N ARG A 234 -9.40 13.82 0.53
CA ARG A 234 -7.95 13.92 0.30
C ARG A 234 -7.15 13.30 1.44
N ALA A 235 -6.06 12.66 1.06
CA ALA A 235 -4.97 12.36 1.98
C ALA A 235 -3.82 13.34 1.74
N LEU A 236 -3.27 13.88 2.83
CA LEU A 236 -2.25 14.91 2.79
C LEU A 236 -0.93 14.39 2.20
N SER A 237 -0.62 13.11 2.37
CA SER A 237 0.67 12.54 1.99
C SER A 237 0.58 11.04 1.69
N VAL A 238 1.68 10.47 1.19
CA VAL A 238 1.92 9.02 1.15
C VAL A 238 2.58 8.61 2.45
N TYR A 239 2.07 7.56 3.10
CA TYR A 239 2.59 7.06 4.38
C TYR A 239 4.06 6.63 4.27
N GLY A 240 4.90 7.15 5.14
CA GLY A 240 6.33 6.83 5.19
C GLY A 240 7.18 7.48 4.09
N ALA A 241 6.57 8.10 3.08
CA ALA A 241 7.32 8.87 2.08
C ALA A 241 7.98 10.11 2.69
N GLY A 242 8.99 10.66 2.02
CA GLY A 242 9.70 11.86 2.47
C GLY A 242 8.77 13.05 2.77
N GLY A 243 9.26 14.03 3.49
CA GLY A 243 8.49 15.22 3.85
C GLY A 243 7.36 14.93 4.86
N LEU A 244 6.13 15.35 4.53
CA LEU A 244 4.96 15.22 5.42
C LEU A 244 4.61 13.76 5.73
N GLY A 245 4.85 12.84 4.77
CA GLY A 245 4.54 11.43 4.93
C GLY A 245 5.35 10.75 6.04
N ARG A 246 6.58 11.21 6.29
CA ARG A 246 7.45 10.72 7.37
C ARG A 246 6.97 11.17 8.75
N LEU A 247 6.38 12.36 8.86
CA LEU A 247 5.90 12.91 10.13
C LEU A 247 4.72 12.11 10.72
N VAL A 248 3.96 11.39 9.89
CA VAL A 248 2.82 10.60 10.35
C VAL A 248 3.25 9.39 11.19
N PRO A 249 4.14 8.49 10.75
CA PRO A 249 4.65 7.41 11.61
C PRO A 249 5.48 7.94 12.78
N GLU A 250 6.20 9.04 12.64
CA GLU A 250 6.94 9.67 13.74
C GLU A 250 6.00 10.09 14.87
N GLY A 251 4.93 10.81 14.56
CA GLY A 251 3.93 11.22 15.56
C GLY A 251 3.15 10.06 16.17
N LYS A 252 2.85 9.04 15.37
CA LYS A 252 2.04 7.91 15.81
C LYS A 252 2.78 6.87 16.63
N TYR A 253 4.05 6.59 16.30
CA TYR A 253 4.80 5.46 16.86
C TYR A 253 6.11 5.84 17.57
N ARG A 254 6.68 7.01 17.31
CA ARG A 254 7.97 7.44 17.89
C ARG A 254 7.83 8.54 18.93
N ALA A 255 6.79 9.37 18.81
CA ALA A 255 6.50 10.38 19.83
C ALA A 255 5.95 9.73 21.11
N SER A 256 6.34 10.28 22.27
CA SER A 256 5.88 9.85 23.59
C SER A 256 5.52 11.05 24.47
N PRO A 257 4.23 11.32 24.71
CA PRO A 257 3.05 10.59 24.20
C PRO A 257 2.87 10.75 22.67
N PRO A 258 2.12 9.85 22.00
CA PRO A 258 1.81 10.00 20.58
C PRO A 258 1.14 11.34 20.28
N HIS A 259 1.69 12.06 19.29
CA HIS A 259 1.24 13.41 18.95
C HIS A 259 1.60 13.77 17.51
N PHE A 260 0.67 14.33 16.75
CA PHE A 260 0.93 14.85 15.42
C PHE A 260 1.40 16.32 15.50
N SER A 261 2.48 16.63 14.77
CA SER A 261 3.13 17.94 14.78
C SER A 261 2.23 19.06 14.27
N GLU A 262 2.50 20.32 14.69
CA GLU A 262 1.83 21.50 14.13
C GLU A 262 2.05 21.64 12.63
N GLN A 263 3.19 21.18 12.10
CA GLN A 263 3.47 21.18 10.67
C GLN A 263 2.42 20.37 9.88
N LEU A 264 1.93 19.26 10.42
CA LEU A 264 0.84 18.48 9.78
C LEU A 264 -0.49 19.24 9.85
N VAL A 265 -0.76 19.99 10.94
CA VAL A 265 -1.97 20.83 11.05
C VAL A 265 -1.93 21.95 10.00
N ASP A 266 -0.82 22.69 9.94
CA ASP A 266 -0.65 23.82 9.01
C ASP A 266 -0.76 23.37 7.54
N ALA A 267 -0.10 22.27 7.18
CA ALA A 267 -0.19 21.69 5.84
C ALA A 267 -1.61 21.20 5.50
N SER A 268 -2.35 20.68 6.49
CA SER A 268 -3.75 20.28 6.31
C SER A 268 -4.66 21.46 6.05
N VAL A 269 -4.48 22.56 6.76
CA VAL A 269 -5.22 23.82 6.54
C VAL A 269 -4.94 24.36 5.13
N GLU A 270 -3.66 24.39 4.72
CA GLU A 270 -3.27 24.84 3.37
C GLU A 270 -3.91 23.97 2.29
N LEU A 271 -3.87 22.64 2.45
CA LEU A 271 -4.49 21.72 1.50
C LEU A 271 -6.00 21.92 1.40
N LEU A 272 -6.69 21.97 2.53
CA LEU A 272 -8.16 22.14 2.55
C LEU A 272 -8.58 23.47 1.93
N GLY A 273 -7.86 24.56 2.22
CA GLY A 273 -8.10 25.88 1.62
C GLY A 273 -7.90 25.92 0.10
N ARG A 274 -6.88 25.17 -0.39
CA ARG A 274 -6.60 25.07 -1.83
C ARG A 274 -7.59 24.16 -2.55
N TRP A 275 -7.99 23.06 -1.91
CA TRP A 275 -8.81 22.03 -2.55
C TRP A 275 -10.32 22.33 -2.49
N LEU A 276 -10.81 22.96 -1.42
CA LEU A 276 -12.23 23.26 -1.20
C LEU A 276 -12.51 24.77 -1.15
N PRO A 277 -12.13 25.56 -2.16
CA PRO A 277 -12.26 27.01 -2.08
C PRO A 277 -13.73 27.47 -1.98
N ASP A 278 -14.65 26.72 -2.61
CA ASP A 278 -16.07 27.05 -2.69
C ASP A 278 -16.97 26.13 -1.84
N GLN A 279 -16.42 25.04 -1.28
CA GLN A 279 -17.19 24.09 -0.48
C GLN A 279 -17.14 24.47 1.00
N ARG A 280 -18.27 24.84 1.56
CA ARG A 280 -18.36 25.22 2.96
C ARG A 280 -18.40 23.99 3.85
N LEU A 281 -17.28 23.70 4.53
CA LEU A 281 -17.27 22.81 5.68
C LEU A 281 -17.96 23.51 6.86
N GLU A 282 -18.74 22.77 7.65
CA GLU A 282 -19.53 23.35 8.73
C GLU A 282 -19.12 22.81 10.10
N TRP A 283 -18.62 21.62 10.17
CA TRP A 283 -18.11 21.00 11.40
C TRP A 283 -17.09 19.91 11.11
N VAL A 284 -16.35 19.51 12.13
CA VAL A 284 -15.29 18.52 12.07
C VAL A 284 -15.59 17.39 13.06
N THR A 285 -15.35 16.15 12.65
CA THR A 285 -15.29 15.00 13.54
C THR A 285 -14.15 14.08 13.13
N CYS A 286 -13.90 13.00 13.89
CA CYS A 286 -12.84 12.08 13.59
C CYS A 286 -13.24 10.62 13.78
N ILE A 287 -12.46 9.73 13.17
CA ILE A 287 -12.56 8.28 13.40
C ILE A 287 -11.99 7.96 14.79
N PRO A 288 -12.80 7.38 15.69
CA PRO A 288 -12.33 7.03 17.03
C PRO A 288 -11.42 5.79 17.01
N SER A 289 -10.34 5.83 17.80
CA SER A 289 -9.41 4.72 18.01
C SER A 289 -9.40 4.27 19.47
N ARG A 290 -9.47 2.97 19.74
CA ARG A 290 -9.32 2.43 21.11
C ARG A 290 -7.86 2.30 21.54
N ARG A 291 -6.92 2.20 20.59
CA ARG A 291 -5.49 2.04 20.87
C ARG A 291 -4.82 3.37 21.21
N THR A 292 -5.21 4.41 20.49
CA THR A 292 -4.69 5.78 20.67
C THR A 292 -5.88 6.73 20.72
N PRO A 293 -6.66 6.72 21.82
CA PRO A 293 -7.96 7.40 21.88
C PRO A 293 -7.86 8.93 21.78
N THR A 294 -6.71 9.51 22.09
CA THR A 294 -6.49 10.96 22.08
C THR A 294 -5.80 11.48 20.82
N LEU A 295 -5.09 10.63 20.07
CA LEU A 295 -4.19 11.06 19.00
C LEU A 295 -4.94 11.76 17.84
N VAL A 296 -5.92 11.08 17.23
CA VAL A 296 -6.70 11.64 16.12
C VAL A 296 -7.67 12.73 16.60
N PRO A 297 -8.38 12.59 17.74
CA PRO A 297 -9.19 13.66 18.29
C PRO A 297 -8.43 14.95 18.61
N ASP A 298 -7.22 14.87 19.16
CA ASP A 298 -6.37 16.03 19.40
C ASP A 298 -6.02 16.74 18.10
N PHE A 299 -5.56 16.00 17.11
CA PHE A 299 -5.25 16.56 15.79
C PHE A 299 -6.49 17.20 15.15
N ALA A 300 -7.63 16.49 15.14
CA ALA A 300 -8.86 16.98 14.53
C ALA A 300 -9.40 18.24 15.22
N ARG A 301 -9.25 18.36 16.55
CA ARG A 301 -9.61 19.56 17.31
C ARG A 301 -8.73 20.76 16.93
N ARG A 302 -7.41 20.59 16.90
CA ARG A 302 -6.47 21.65 16.46
C ARG A 302 -6.74 22.07 15.01
N LEU A 303 -7.04 21.12 14.13
CA LEU A 303 -7.42 21.41 12.74
C LEU A 303 -8.73 22.21 12.68
N ALA A 304 -9.76 21.83 13.45
CA ALA A 304 -11.03 22.52 13.54
C ALA A 304 -10.85 23.97 14.06
N ASP A 305 -10.06 24.15 15.10
CA ASP A 305 -9.73 25.48 15.65
C ASP A 305 -9.08 26.39 14.60
N ARG A 306 -8.13 25.86 13.81
CA ARG A 306 -7.47 26.61 12.72
C ARG A 306 -8.44 26.96 11.58
N LEU A 307 -9.42 26.09 11.31
CA LEU A 307 -10.47 26.30 10.30
C LEU A 307 -11.64 27.16 10.83
N SER A 308 -11.65 27.51 12.12
CA SER A 308 -12.73 28.19 12.82
C SER A 308 -14.07 27.43 12.72
N LEU A 309 -14.00 26.09 12.83
CA LEU A 309 -15.13 25.17 12.79
C LEU A 309 -15.33 24.46 14.13
N PRO A 310 -16.57 24.12 14.51
CA PRO A 310 -16.81 23.30 15.68
C PRO A 310 -16.26 21.87 15.48
N PHE A 311 -15.54 21.35 16.50
CA PHE A 311 -15.19 19.94 16.58
C PHE A 311 -16.21 19.21 17.44
N VAL A 312 -16.85 18.15 16.89
CA VAL A 312 -17.92 17.43 17.57
C VAL A 312 -17.60 15.92 17.56
N GLU A 313 -17.43 15.33 18.74
CA GLU A 313 -17.19 13.91 18.91
C GLU A 313 -18.52 13.13 18.88
N VAL A 314 -19.00 12.77 17.71
CA VAL A 314 -20.29 12.08 17.52
C VAL A 314 -20.13 10.59 17.21
N LEU A 315 -18.90 10.11 17.02
CA LEU A 315 -18.62 8.71 16.77
C LEU A 315 -17.92 8.08 17.97
N ARG A 316 -18.38 6.90 18.38
CA ARG A 316 -17.71 6.06 19.37
C ARG A 316 -17.47 4.66 18.82
N LYS A 317 -16.28 4.10 19.03
CA LYS A 317 -15.96 2.72 18.67
C LYS A 317 -16.39 1.79 19.79
N THR A 318 -17.37 0.92 19.52
CA THR A 318 -18.01 0.05 20.49
C THR A 318 -17.40 -1.34 20.57
N LYS A 319 -16.90 -1.85 19.43
CA LYS A 319 -16.32 -3.19 19.37
C LYS A 319 -14.80 -3.14 19.34
N ASP A 320 -14.17 -4.08 20.01
CA ASP A 320 -12.75 -4.36 19.83
C ASP A 320 -12.59 -5.22 18.57
N THR A 321 -12.41 -4.56 17.45
CA THR A 321 -12.22 -5.23 16.17
C THR A 321 -10.75 -5.50 15.93
N PRO A 322 -10.38 -6.61 15.27
CA PRO A 322 -9.01 -6.80 14.79
C PRO A 322 -8.53 -5.57 13.98
N PRO A 323 -7.23 -5.30 13.97
CA PRO A 323 -6.69 -4.20 13.16
C PRO A 323 -7.12 -4.33 11.71
N GLN A 324 -7.58 -3.23 11.11
CA GLN A 324 -8.06 -3.22 9.72
C GLN A 324 -6.99 -3.74 8.74
N LYS A 325 -5.72 -3.51 9.04
CA LYS A 325 -4.59 -4.04 8.27
C LYS A 325 -4.46 -5.57 8.25
N GLU A 326 -5.13 -6.28 9.19
CA GLU A 326 -5.17 -7.74 9.23
C GLU A 326 -6.30 -8.31 8.38
N MET A 327 -7.22 -7.46 7.93
CA MET A 327 -8.30 -7.83 7.01
C MET A 327 -7.79 -7.72 5.57
N GLU A 328 -7.55 -8.86 4.93
CA GLU A 328 -6.87 -8.89 3.64
C GLU A 328 -7.83 -8.73 2.44
N ASN A 329 -9.11 -9.02 2.58
CA ASN A 329 -10.06 -8.82 1.48
C ASN A 329 -11.18 -7.85 1.83
N SER A 330 -11.79 -7.25 0.80
CA SER A 330 -12.79 -6.19 0.95
C SER A 330 -14.01 -6.58 1.75
N ALA A 331 -14.49 -7.83 1.65
CA ALA A 331 -15.66 -8.27 2.40
C ALA A 331 -15.36 -8.36 3.90
N PHE A 332 -14.20 -8.93 4.26
CA PHE A 332 -13.74 -8.97 5.64
C PHE A 332 -13.45 -7.58 6.19
N GLN A 333 -12.85 -6.68 5.37
CA GLN A 333 -12.61 -5.29 5.76
C GLN A 333 -13.91 -4.54 6.05
N GLN A 334 -14.93 -4.69 5.20
CA GLN A 334 -16.25 -4.12 5.40
C GLN A 334 -16.89 -4.68 6.68
N ASN A 335 -16.95 -6.01 6.81
CA ASN A 335 -17.66 -6.69 7.88
C ASN A 335 -17.00 -6.45 9.26
N ASN A 336 -15.68 -6.28 9.30
CA ASN A 336 -14.94 -5.90 10.49
C ASN A 336 -15.39 -4.55 11.07
N LEU A 337 -15.92 -3.66 10.22
CA LEU A 337 -16.33 -2.30 10.60
C LEU A 337 -17.84 -2.15 10.80
N ILE A 338 -18.64 -3.05 10.23
CA ILE A 338 -20.10 -3.03 10.45
C ILE A 338 -20.41 -3.26 11.92
N GLY A 339 -21.14 -2.30 12.51
CA GLY A 339 -21.48 -2.29 13.93
C GLY A 339 -20.28 -2.04 14.86
N ALA A 340 -19.12 -1.56 14.32
CA ALA A 340 -17.98 -1.15 15.13
C ALA A 340 -18.08 0.30 15.62
N PHE A 341 -18.93 1.10 15.00
CA PHE A 341 -19.16 2.49 15.37
C PHE A 341 -20.63 2.71 15.75
N GLU A 342 -20.86 3.58 16.71
CA GLU A 342 -22.18 4.09 17.09
C GLU A 342 -22.14 5.62 17.17
N ILE A 343 -23.33 6.24 17.00
CA ILE A 343 -23.50 7.67 17.21
C ILE A 343 -23.66 7.95 18.71
N VAL A 344 -23.00 9.00 19.18
CA VAL A 344 -23.09 9.52 20.55
C VAL A 344 -23.52 10.98 20.47
N GLY A 345 -24.66 11.30 21.08
CA GLY A 345 -25.21 12.64 21.03
C GLY A 345 -25.92 12.97 19.73
N GLU A 346 -26.08 14.27 19.44
CA GLU A 346 -26.75 14.79 18.26
C GLU A 346 -25.74 15.06 17.17
N VAL A 347 -26.01 14.58 15.94
CA VAL A 347 -25.18 14.82 14.77
C VAL A 347 -25.60 16.17 14.15
N PRO A 348 -24.69 17.15 14.04
CA PRO A 348 -25.03 18.42 13.39
C PRO A 348 -25.41 18.19 11.93
N SER A 349 -26.39 18.96 11.45
CA SER A 349 -26.65 19.07 10.02
C SER A 349 -25.48 19.79 9.32
N GLY A 350 -25.45 19.73 7.98
CA GLY A 350 -24.41 20.39 7.20
C GLY A 350 -23.26 19.47 6.80
N THR A 351 -22.23 20.06 6.20
CA THR A 351 -21.08 19.33 5.63
C THR A 351 -20.02 19.06 6.68
N CYS A 352 -19.78 17.77 6.95
CA CYS A 352 -18.81 17.27 7.91
C CYS A 352 -17.44 17.01 7.28
N LEU A 353 -16.36 17.48 7.89
CA LEU A 353 -15.01 16.98 7.65
C LEU A 353 -14.76 15.79 8.58
N LEU A 354 -14.63 14.59 8.02
CA LEU A 354 -14.34 13.36 8.76
C LEU A 354 -12.84 13.05 8.70
N VAL A 355 -12.15 13.18 9.83
CA VAL A 355 -10.69 13.09 9.92
C VAL A 355 -10.23 11.72 10.42
N ASP A 356 -9.18 11.17 9.80
CA ASP A 356 -8.44 10.00 10.30
C ASP A 356 -6.93 10.21 10.11
N ASP A 357 -6.09 9.42 10.75
CA ASP A 357 -4.65 9.48 10.57
C ASP A 357 -4.19 8.78 9.27
N MET A 358 -4.85 7.71 8.88
CA MET A 358 -4.45 6.91 7.72
C MET A 358 -5.66 6.37 6.94
N VAL A 359 -5.53 6.40 5.62
CA VAL A 359 -6.45 5.70 4.72
C VAL A 359 -5.70 4.57 4.00
N ASP A 360 -6.33 3.38 3.95
CA ASP A 360 -5.88 2.23 3.17
C ASP A 360 -7.02 1.78 2.24
N SER A 361 -7.84 0.85 2.67
CA SER A 361 -8.93 0.27 1.88
C SER A 361 -10.17 1.17 1.72
N LYS A 362 -10.18 2.34 2.35
CA LYS A 362 -11.30 3.31 2.38
C LYS A 362 -12.56 2.84 3.13
N TRP A 363 -12.60 1.56 3.60
CA TRP A 363 -13.79 1.03 4.26
C TRP A 363 -14.13 1.73 5.58
N THR A 364 -13.13 2.18 6.34
CA THR A 364 -13.36 2.94 7.57
C THR A 364 -14.13 4.21 7.29
N PHE A 365 -13.69 5.00 6.31
CA PHE A 365 -14.40 6.21 5.89
C PHE A 365 -15.79 5.90 5.31
N THR A 366 -15.91 4.85 4.49
CA THR A 366 -17.18 4.48 3.86
C THR A 366 -18.24 4.14 4.92
N ILE A 367 -17.91 3.30 5.91
CA ILE A 367 -18.86 2.89 6.95
C ILE A 367 -19.18 4.05 7.91
N ALA A 368 -18.16 4.79 8.36
CA ALA A 368 -18.36 5.92 9.27
C ALA A 368 -19.19 7.03 8.61
N ALA A 369 -18.90 7.35 7.34
CA ALA A 369 -19.67 8.33 6.59
C ALA A 369 -21.12 7.91 6.39
N ALA A 370 -21.38 6.64 6.04
CA ALA A 370 -22.75 6.13 5.91
C ALA A 370 -23.54 6.24 7.22
N ILE A 371 -22.87 6.01 8.36
CA ILE A 371 -23.49 6.18 9.70
C ILE A 371 -23.81 7.66 9.96
N LEU A 372 -22.88 8.59 9.67
CA LEU A 372 -23.06 10.04 9.87
C LEU A 372 -24.15 10.60 8.97
N LEU A 373 -24.17 10.25 7.67
CA LEU A 373 -25.19 10.67 6.71
C LEU A 373 -26.57 10.20 7.16
N ARG A 374 -26.68 8.95 7.61
CA ARG A 374 -27.94 8.42 8.12
C ARG A 374 -28.41 9.10 9.40
N ALA A 375 -27.47 9.61 10.20
CA ALA A 375 -27.75 10.30 11.45
C ALA A 375 -28.05 11.80 11.28
N GLY A 376 -27.98 12.35 10.05
CA GLY A 376 -28.40 13.73 9.76
C GLY A 376 -27.35 14.65 9.16
N ALA A 377 -26.12 14.23 8.97
CA ALA A 377 -25.12 14.99 8.22
C ALA A 377 -25.57 15.16 6.76
N SER A 378 -25.41 16.36 6.20
CA SER A 378 -25.82 16.63 4.81
C SER A 378 -24.82 16.10 3.79
N ALA A 379 -23.51 16.15 4.13
CA ALA A 379 -22.43 15.58 3.37
C ALA A 379 -21.27 15.22 4.29
N VAL A 380 -20.46 14.23 3.89
CA VAL A 380 -19.26 13.83 4.63
C VAL A 380 -18.06 13.82 3.69
N VAL A 381 -17.07 14.66 4.01
CA VAL A 381 -15.82 14.83 3.27
C VAL A 381 -14.71 14.14 4.06
N PRO A 382 -14.14 13.02 3.60
CA PRO A 382 -13.06 12.35 4.29
C PRO A 382 -11.72 13.07 4.11
N PHE A 383 -10.93 13.11 5.18
CA PHE A 383 -9.59 13.65 5.19
C PHE A 383 -8.66 12.74 6.00
N ALA A 384 -7.49 12.41 5.45
CA ALA A 384 -6.48 11.62 6.15
C ALA A 384 -5.11 12.30 6.09
N LEU A 385 -4.27 12.08 7.11
CA LEU A 385 -2.88 12.55 7.08
C LEU A 385 -2.03 11.76 6.08
N ALA A 386 -2.29 10.47 5.91
CA ALA A 386 -1.54 9.68 4.95
C ALA A 386 -2.40 8.60 4.27
N ASN A 387 -2.04 8.29 3.02
CA ASN A 387 -2.51 7.13 2.29
C ASN A 387 -1.43 6.02 2.38
N SER A 388 -1.81 4.83 2.88
CA SER A 388 -0.91 3.68 2.97
C SER A 388 -0.99 2.75 1.76
N SER A 389 -2.04 2.85 0.94
CA SER A 389 -2.09 2.17 -0.35
C SER A 389 -1.27 2.99 -1.35
N GLY A 390 -0.07 2.58 -1.65
CA GLY A 390 0.73 3.22 -2.70
C GLY A 390 -0.05 3.24 -4.01
N GLY A 391 -0.62 4.38 -4.35
CA GLY A 391 -1.23 4.86 -5.58
C GLY A 391 -1.64 3.91 -6.70
N GLY A 392 -2.19 2.75 -6.41
CA GLY A 392 -2.64 1.77 -7.39
C GLY A 392 -3.93 1.09 -6.94
N ASP A 393 -5.07 1.56 -7.43
CA ASP A 393 -6.28 0.75 -7.61
C ASP A 393 -6.27 0.17 -9.02
#